data_7027033cccfc02f1a44731592679a83d
#
_entry.id   7027033cccfc02f1a44731592679a83d
#
_cell.length_a   1.000
_cell.length_b   1.000
_cell.length_c   1.000
_cell.angle_alpha   90.00
_cell.angle_beta   90.00
_cell.angle_gamma   90.00
#
_symmetry.space_group_name_H-M   'P 1'
#
loop_
_entity.id
_entity.type
_entity.pdbx_description
1 polymer ?
#
loop_
_entity_poly.entity_id
_entity_poly.type
_entity_poly.pdbx_seq_one_letter_code
_entity_poly.pdbx_strand_id
1 'polypeptide(L)'
;KLITAYGLFSNKDEVEADFLIMGPGCAEEAQSQAKANYIISLANARKDCIATVGAHRTNLVAAAGSTLLTSEQQTTNVLSYFSPLTSSSYATFDCGYKYTFDRFNNRFVYIPTNADVAGMMARTGLLAFPWFSPAGQQRGVLNNAVKLAFNPSKSQRDRLYPKRINSFITSPGAGTFLFGDKTALGYQSAFDRINVRRLFLTVEQALERAAQAQLFELNDDLTRANF
;
A
#
# COMPACT_ATOMS: atom_id res chain seq x y z
N LYS A 1 -1.24 -21.33 5.93
CA LYS A 1 0.06 -21.38 5.22
C LYS A 1 0.57 -19.96 4.85
N LEU A 2 -0.20 -19.11 4.16
CA LEU A 2 0.25 -17.75 3.80
C LEU A 2 0.50 -16.88 5.06
N ILE A 3 -0.42 -16.87 6.02
CA ILE A 3 -0.26 -16.15 7.29
C ILE A 3 0.99 -16.62 8.04
N THR A 4 1.23 -17.94 8.08
CA THR A 4 2.44 -18.51 8.69
C THR A 4 3.70 -18.04 7.97
N ALA A 5 3.67 -17.93 6.62
CA ALA A 5 4.80 -17.44 5.84
C ALA A 5 5.09 -15.96 6.12
N TYR A 6 4.05 -15.11 6.24
CA TYR A 6 4.25 -13.71 6.65
C TYR A 6 4.80 -13.59 8.08
N GLY A 7 4.50 -14.55 8.98
CA GLY A 7 5.05 -14.58 10.33
C GLY A 7 6.57 -14.69 10.40
N LEU A 8 7.21 -15.21 9.34
CA LEU A 8 8.68 -15.25 9.24
C LEU A 8 9.31 -13.85 9.14
N PHE A 9 8.53 -12.83 8.76
CA PHE A 9 8.97 -11.45 8.71
C PHE A 9 8.70 -10.68 10.03
N SER A 10 8.37 -11.36 11.12
CA SER A 10 8.03 -10.71 12.39
C SER A 10 9.25 -10.11 13.11
N ASN A 11 10.42 -10.72 12.95
CA ASN A 11 11.65 -10.23 13.54
C ASN A 11 12.34 -9.23 12.59
N LYS A 12 12.38 -7.94 12.99
CA LYS A 12 13.01 -6.88 12.21
C LYS A 12 14.53 -7.00 12.17
N ASP A 13 15.13 -7.63 13.18
CA ASP A 13 16.59 -7.77 13.29
C ASP A 13 17.13 -8.87 12.36
N GLU A 14 16.30 -9.87 12.01
CA GLU A 14 16.65 -10.93 11.09
C GLU A 14 16.33 -10.60 9.63
N VAL A 15 15.23 -9.86 9.41
CA VAL A 15 14.73 -9.57 8.07
C VAL A 15 14.43 -8.08 7.93
N GLU A 16 15.29 -7.36 7.22
CA GLU A 16 15.04 -5.97 6.86
C GLU A 16 14.01 -5.89 5.73
N ALA A 17 12.93 -5.13 5.91
CA ALA A 17 11.86 -4.98 4.94
C ALA A 17 11.23 -3.60 5.02
N ASP A 18 11.25 -2.84 3.93
CA ASP A 18 10.59 -1.53 3.83
C ASP A 18 9.09 -1.65 3.53
N PHE A 19 8.69 -2.71 2.83
CA PHE A 19 7.30 -2.91 2.40
C PHE A 19 6.84 -4.35 2.62
N LEU A 20 5.65 -4.48 3.18
CA LEU A 20 4.91 -5.74 3.26
C LEU A 20 3.78 -5.71 2.23
N ILE A 21 3.91 -6.48 1.16
CA ILE A 21 2.98 -6.48 0.04
C ILE A 21 1.96 -7.60 0.24
N MET A 22 0.66 -7.25 0.25
CA MET A 22 -0.40 -8.26 0.36
C MET A 22 -0.42 -9.19 -0.87
N GLY A 23 -0.11 -8.66 -2.06
CA GLY A 23 -0.25 -9.40 -3.31
C GLY A 23 -1.73 -9.70 -3.64
N PRO A 24 -2.03 -10.77 -4.38
CA PRO A 24 -3.41 -11.15 -4.70
C PRO A 24 -4.18 -11.58 -3.45
N GLY A 25 -5.50 -11.37 -3.48
CA GLY A 25 -6.41 -11.89 -2.47
C GLY A 25 -6.48 -13.42 -2.47
N CYS A 26 -7.15 -13.97 -1.47
CA CYS A 26 -7.48 -15.38 -1.38
C CYS A 26 -8.72 -15.71 -2.27
N ALA A 27 -9.17 -16.97 -2.25
CA ALA A 27 -10.37 -17.37 -2.99
C ALA A 27 -11.62 -16.65 -2.47
N GLU A 28 -11.72 -16.50 -1.15
CA GLU A 28 -12.84 -15.86 -0.47
C GLU A 28 -12.46 -14.49 0.09
N GLU A 29 -13.43 -13.58 0.12
CA GLU A 29 -13.27 -12.23 0.63
C GLU A 29 -12.87 -12.20 2.11
N ALA A 30 -13.54 -13.00 2.95
CA ALA A 30 -13.23 -13.09 4.38
C ALA A 30 -11.79 -13.54 4.65
N GLN A 31 -11.26 -14.48 3.86
CA GLN A 31 -9.87 -14.92 3.95
C GLN A 31 -8.90 -13.83 3.50
N SER A 32 -9.28 -13.04 2.50
CA SER A 32 -8.50 -11.88 2.04
C SER A 32 -8.46 -10.79 3.11
N GLN A 33 -9.58 -10.52 3.79
CA GLN A 33 -9.64 -9.58 4.93
C GLN A 33 -8.80 -10.07 6.11
N ALA A 34 -8.85 -11.36 6.44
CA ALA A 34 -8.00 -11.95 7.49
C ALA A 34 -6.51 -11.82 7.16
N LYS A 35 -6.12 -12.07 5.91
CA LYS A 35 -4.76 -11.86 5.42
C LYS A 35 -4.34 -10.39 5.51
N ALA A 36 -5.20 -9.46 5.09
CA ALA A 36 -4.97 -8.03 5.15
C ALA A 36 -4.75 -7.57 6.60
N ASN A 37 -5.65 -7.93 7.52
CA ASN A 37 -5.52 -7.59 8.93
C ASN A 37 -4.24 -8.15 9.56
N TYR A 38 -3.83 -9.37 9.19
CA TYR A 38 -2.58 -9.94 9.69
C TYR A 38 -1.36 -9.13 9.25
N ILE A 39 -1.28 -8.76 7.96
CA ILE A 39 -0.17 -7.96 7.43
C ILE A 39 -0.16 -6.55 8.06
N ILE A 40 -1.32 -5.93 8.27
CA ILE A 40 -1.46 -4.65 8.97
C ILE A 40 -0.94 -4.78 10.42
N SER A 41 -1.33 -5.83 11.13
CA SER A 41 -0.87 -6.09 12.49
C SER A 41 0.63 -6.31 12.56
N LEU A 42 1.18 -7.01 11.57
CA LEU A 42 2.62 -7.25 11.46
C LEU A 42 3.39 -5.93 11.24
N ALA A 43 2.93 -5.08 10.31
CA ALA A 43 3.54 -3.76 10.10
C ALA A 43 3.44 -2.87 11.35
N ASN A 44 2.32 -2.92 12.08
CA ASN A 44 2.14 -2.22 13.35
C ASN A 44 3.08 -2.71 14.46
N ALA A 45 3.37 -4.00 14.49
CA ALA A 45 4.31 -4.58 15.48
C ALA A 45 5.75 -4.21 15.16
N ARG A 46 6.14 -4.31 13.89
CA ARG A 46 7.49 -4.00 13.42
C ARG A 46 7.83 -2.51 13.51
N LYS A 47 6.93 -1.63 13.08
CA LYS A 47 7.09 -0.16 13.01
C LYS A 47 8.20 0.36 12.09
N ASP A 48 8.80 -0.50 11.28
CA ASP A 48 9.89 -0.18 10.35
C ASP A 48 9.48 -0.25 8.88
N CYS A 49 8.26 -0.71 8.58
CA CYS A 49 7.78 -0.94 7.23
C CYS A 49 6.35 -0.45 7.01
N ILE A 50 5.93 -0.40 5.73
CA ILE A 50 4.56 -0.08 5.33
C ILE A 50 3.92 -1.29 4.64
N ALA A 51 2.71 -1.66 5.07
CA ALA A 51 1.89 -2.67 4.42
C ALA A 51 1.10 -2.06 3.25
N THR A 52 1.11 -2.70 2.08
CA THR A 52 0.25 -2.33 0.95
C THR A 52 -0.85 -3.36 0.78
N VAL A 53 -2.10 -2.92 0.91
CA VAL A 53 -3.29 -3.76 0.94
C VAL A 53 -4.23 -3.36 -0.19
N GLY A 54 -4.53 -4.32 -1.07
CA GLY A 54 -5.44 -4.13 -2.19
C GLY A 54 -6.84 -4.69 -1.93
N ALA A 55 -7.82 -4.25 -2.73
CA ALA A 55 -9.18 -4.78 -2.71
C ALA A 55 -9.21 -6.26 -3.13
N HIS A 56 -10.27 -6.98 -2.74
CA HIS A 56 -10.50 -8.34 -3.21
C HIS A 56 -10.92 -8.33 -4.69
N ARG A 57 -10.51 -9.36 -5.44
CA ARG A 57 -10.71 -9.41 -6.90
C ARG A 57 -12.17 -9.29 -7.31
N THR A 58 -13.06 -10.01 -6.63
CA THR A 58 -14.49 -10.04 -6.97
C THR A 58 -15.22 -8.71 -6.73
N ASN A 59 -14.63 -7.81 -5.95
CA ASN A 59 -15.17 -6.48 -5.71
C ASN A 59 -15.07 -5.57 -6.94
N LEU A 60 -14.11 -5.87 -7.83
CA LEU A 60 -13.78 -5.03 -8.98
C LEU A 60 -13.87 -5.76 -10.32
N VAL A 61 -13.61 -7.06 -10.35
CA VAL A 61 -13.58 -7.87 -11.56
C VAL A 61 -14.67 -8.93 -11.48
N ALA A 62 -15.64 -8.88 -12.37
CA ALA A 62 -16.69 -9.89 -12.46
C ALA A 62 -16.09 -11.29 -12.71
N ALA A 63 -16.72 -12.31 -12.19
CA ALA A 63 -16.37 -13.70 -12.50
C ALA A 63 -16.61 -14.00 -14.00
N ALA A 64 -15.87 -14.95 -14.52
CA ALA A 64 -16.06 -15.37 -15.91
C ALA A 64 -17.51 -15.86 -16.13
N GLY A 65 -18.17 -15.32 -17.16
CA GLY A 65 -19.58 -15.64 -17.46
C GLY A 65 -20.62 -14.87 -16.64
N SER A 66 -20.20 -14.03 -15.70
CA SER A 66 -21.11 -13.16 -14.92
C SER A 66 -21.29 -11.80 -15.59
N THR A 67 -22.41 -11.13 -15.24
CA THR A 67 -22.66 -9.74 -15.64
C THR A 67 -21.55 -8.82 -15.12
N LEU A 68 -21.10 -7.88 -15.95
CA LEU A 68 -20.10 -6.90 -15.55
C LEU A 68 -20.62 -6.03 -14.41
N LEU A 69 -19.74 -5.75 -13.45
CA LEU A 69 -20.06 -4.86 -12.35
C LEU A 69 -20.17 -3.41 -12.85
N THR A 70 -21.20 -2.70 -12.41
CA THR A 70 -21.29 -1.26 -12.60
C THR A 70 -20.27 -0.53 -11.70
N SER A 71 -19.87 0.67 -12.09
CA SER A 71 -18.92 1.47 -11.27
C SER A 71 -19.49 1.77 -9.88
N GLU A 72 -20.81 1.86 -9.72
CA GLU A 72 -21.44 2.08 -8.42
C GLU A 72 -21.40 0.81 -7.55
N GLN A 73 -21.62 -0.36 -8.13
CA GLN A 73 -21.43 -1.64 -7.45
C GLN A 73 -20.00 -1.83 -7.02
N GLN A 74 -19.03 -1.55 -7.88
CA GLN A 74 -17.59 -1.58 -7.55
C GLN A 74 -17.27 -0.65 -6.39
N THR A 75 -17.79 0.58 -6.39
CA THR A 75 -17.59 1.54 -5.30
C THR A 75 -18.14 1.01 -3.98
N THR A 76 -19.36 0.48 -3.97
CA THR A 76 -19.99 -0.07 -2.77
C THR A 76 -19.25 -1.29 -2.25
N ASN A 77 -18.87 -2.22 -3.13
CA ASN A 77 -18.11 -3.41 -2.77
C ASN A 77 -16.76 -3.06 -2.13
N VAL A 78 -16.03 -2.11 -2.72
CA VAL A 78 -14.74 -1.63 -2.21
C VAL A 78 -14.91 -1.00 -0.82
N LEU A 79 -15.92 -0.15 -0.62
CA LEU A 79 -16.21 0.45 0.69
C LEU A 79 -16.53 -0.62 1.74
N SER A 80 -17.33 -1.61 1.38
CA SER A 80 -17.68 -2.73 2.26
C SER A 80 -16.45 -3.56 2.64
N TYR A 81 -15.58 -3.86 1.67
CA TYR A 81 -14.38 -4.65 1.88
C TYR A 81 -13.40 -4.00 2.86
N PHE A 82 -13.11 -2.70 2.69
CA PHE A 82 -12.13 -2.00 3.53
C PHE A 82 -12.69 -1.56 4.89
N SER A 83 -14.01 -1.49 5.06
CA SER A 83 -14.66 -1.00 6.28
C SER A 83 -14.21 -1.76 7.55
N PRO A 84 -14.17 -3.12 7.58
CA PRO A 84 -13.79 -3.87 8.78
C PRO A 84 -12.28 -3.97 9.00
N LEU A 85 -11.45 -3.45 8.08
CA LEU A 85 -10.00 -3.55 8.22
C LEU A 85 -9.45 -2.61 9.28
N THR A 86 -8.44 -3.10 9.99
CA THR A 86 -7.77 -2.39 11.08
C THR A 86 -7.22 -1.04 10.64
N SER A 87 -7.45 -0.02 11.45
CA SER A 87 -6.89 1.32 11.27
C SER A 87 -5.40 1.33 11.61
N SER A 88 -4.57 1.83 10.69
CA SER A 88 -3.13 1.92 10.88
C SER A 88 -2.49 2.97 9.99
N SER A 89 -1.53 3.72 10.51
CA SER A 89 -0.67 4.57 9.70
C SER A 89 0.47 3.80 9.01
N TYR A 90 0.73 2.55 9.42
CA TYR A 90 1.71 1.65 8.80
C TYR A 90 1.13 0.80 7.67
N ALA A 91 -0.05 1.16 7.17
CA ALA A 91 -0.67 0.49 6.04
C ALA A 91 -1.25 1.50 5.04
N THR A 92 -1.42 1.08 3.80
CA THR A 92 -2.10 1.83 2.74
C THR A 92 -3.14 0.95 2.07
N PHE A 93 -4.29 1.54 1.72
CA PHE A 93 -5.36 0.85 1.00
C PHE A 93 -5.44 1.37 -0.43
N ASP A 94 -5.46 0.47 -1.39
CA ASP A 94 -5.69 0.80 -2.79
C ASP A 94 -6.81 -0.06 -3.40
N CYS A 95 -7.56 0.52 -4.32
CA CYS A 95 -8.66 -0.16 -5.01
C CYS A 95 -8.35 -0.43 -6.49
N GLY A 96 -7.09 -0.63 -6.84
CA GLY A 96 -6.68 -0.86 -8.22
C GLY A 96 -6.62 -2.34 -8.62
N TYR A 97 -7.10 -2.62 -9.83
CA TYR A 97 -6.79 -3.83 -10.59
C TYR A 97 -6.45 -3.42 -12.02
N LYS A 98 -5.26 -3.74 -12.46
CA LYS A 98 -4.81 -3.46 -13.83
C LYS A 98 -4.96 -4.68 -14.72
N TYR A 99 -5.36 -4.46 -15.97
CA TYR A 99 -5.39 -5.46 -17.03
C TYR A 99 -4.07 -5.41 -17.75
N THR A 100 -3.32 -6.48 -17.73
CA THR A 100 -1.97 -6.56 -18.28
C THR A 100 -1.75 -7.87 -19.02
N PHE A 101 -0.78 -7.90 -19.93
CA PHE A 101 -0.44 -9.09 -20.68
C PHE A 101 0.54 -9.96 -19.89
N ASP A 102 0.14 -11.19 -19.63
CA ASP A 102 0.98 -12.24 -19.06
C ASP A 102 1.70 -12.98 -20.21
N ARG A 103 2.93 -12.59 -20.43
CA ARG A 103 3.77 -13.14 -21.51
C ARG A 103 4.10 -14.63 -21.36
N PHE A 104 4.09 -15.14 -20.14
CA PHE A 104 4.43 -16.53 -19.85
C PHE A 104 3.28 -17.48 -20.22
N ASN A 105 2.04 -17.06 -19.98
CA ASN A 105 0.84 -17.82 -20.31
C ASN A 105 0.13 -17.31 -21.58
N ASN A 106 0.71 -16.34 -22.29
CA ASN A 106 0.18 -15.75 -23.53
C ASN A 106 -1.29 -15.33 -23.41
N ARG A 107 -1.63 -14.65 -22.31
CA ARG A 107 -2.99 -14.19 -22.04
C ARG A 107 -3.01 -12.88 -21.25
N PHE A 108 -4.12 -12.17 -21.39
CA PHE A 108 -4.35 -11.00 -20.55
C PHE A 108 -4.99 -11.40 -19.22
N VAL A 109 -4.54 -10.77 -18.14
CA VAL A 109 -5.01 -11.03 -16.77
C VAL A 109 -5.23 -9.73 -16.00
N TYR A 110 -6.16 -9.76 -15.05
CA TYR A 110 -6.28 -8.71 -14.06
C TYR A 110 -5.43 -9.05 -12.84
N ILE A 111 -4.54 -8.14 -12.46
CA ILE A 111 -3.71 -8.25 -11.25
C ILE A 111 -3.92 -7.04 -10.33
N PRO A 112 -3.82 -7.22 -9.00
CA PRO A 112 -3.97 -6.13 -8.04
C PRO A 112 -2.80 -5.17 -8.13
N THR A 113 -3.02 -3.90 -7.81
CA THR A 113 -2.03 -2.82 -7.89
C THR A 113 -1.27 -2.56 -6.59
N ASN A 114 -1.54 -3.30 -5.51
CA ASN A 114 -0.87 -3.08 -4.23
C ASN A 114 0.67 -3.24 -4.30
N ALA A 115 1.17 -4.13 -5.14
CA ALA A 115 2.59 -4.24 -5.42
C ALA A 115 3.13 -3.03 -6.22
N ASP A 116 2.32 -2.49 -7.13
CA ASP A 116 2.69 -1.27 -7.86
C ASP A 116 2.78 -0.06 -6.92
N VAL A 117 1.90 0.04 -5.92
CA VAL A 117 1.96 1.10 -4.89
C VAL A 117 3.27 1.03 -4.11
N ALA A 118 3.69 -0.16 -3.68
CA ALA A 118 4.99 -0.37 -3.06
C ALA A 118 6.15 0.02 -4.01
N GLY A 119 6.07 -0.40 -5.27
CA GLY A 119 7.03 -0.03 -6.31
C GLY A 119 7.09 1.49 -6.58
N MET A 120 5.97 2.19 -6.55
CA MET A 120 5.91 3.66 -6.66
C MET A 120 6.58 4.33 -5.46
N MET A 121 6.36 3.84 -4.25
CA MET A 121 7.03 4.33 -3.05
C MET A 121 8.54 4.10 -3.10
N ALA A 122 8.98 2.92 -3.52
CA ALA A 122 10.41 2.61 -3.70
C ALA A 122 11.04 3.49 -4.77
N ARG A 123 10.41 3.60 -5.96
CA ARG A 123 10.89 4.47 -7.04
C ARG A 123 10.97 5.93 -6.61
N THR A 124 10.00 6.41 -5.84
CA THR A 124 10.01 7.78 -5.32
C THR A 124 11.22 8.01 -4.41
N GLY A 125 11.58 7.03 -3.58
CA GLY A 125 12.77 7.07 -2.74
C GLY A 125 14.09 7.12 -3.53
N LEU A 126 14.12 6.49 -4.71
CA LEU A 126 15.31 6.50 -5.60
C LEU A 126 15.45 7.77 -6.43
N LEU A 127 14.33 8.32 -6.93
CA LEU A 127 14.33 9.47 -7.85
C LEU A 127 14.29 10.83 -7.13
N ALA A 128 13.80 10.84 -5.90
CA ALA A 128 13.68 12.03 -5.07
C ALA A 128 14.09 11.68 -3.64
N PHE A 129 13.15 11.82 -2.69
CA PHE A 129 13.38 11.40 -1.29
C PHE A 129 12.25 10.50 -0.83
N PRO A 130 12.49 9.60 0.16
CA PRO A 130 11.47 8.67 0.66
C PRO A 130 10.18 9.34 1.16
N TRP A 131 10.28 10.58 1.63
CA TRP A 131 9.16 11.37 2.14
C TRP A 131 8.40 12.21 1.10
N PHE A 132 8.65 12.03 -0.18
CA PHE A 132 7.78 12.61 -1.21
C PHE A 132 6.53 11.75 -1.41
N SER A 133 5.41 12.37 -1.75
CA SER A 133 4.19 11.63 -2.08
C SER A 133 4.41 10.75 -3.31
N PRO A 134 4.07 9.44 -3.25
CA PRO A 134 4.18 8.54 -4.39
C PRO A 134 3.04 8.73 -5.41
N ALA A 135 2.06 9.58 -5.11
CA ALA A 135 0.89 9.82 -5.95
C ALA A 135 1.13 10.90 -7.03
N GLY A 136 0.21 11.00 -7.96
CA GLY A 136 0.18 12.02 -9.00
C GLY A 136 0.88 11.63 -10.30
N GLN A 137 0.79 12.51 -11.29
CA GLN A 137 1.24 12.25 -12.66
C GLN A 137 2.77 12.10 -12.81
N GLN A 138 3.54 12.65 -11.90
CA GLN A 138 5.01 12.59 -11.99
C GLN A 138 5.59 11.30 -11.39
N ARG A 139 5.08 10.87 -10.24
CA ARG A 139 5.63 9.75 -9.47
C ARG A 139 4.72 8.55 -9.39
N GLY A 140 3.41 8.75 -9.42
CA GLY A 140 2.40 7.71 -9.29
C GLY A 140 1.96 7.04 -10.59
N VAL A 141 2.74 7.14 -11.66
CA VAL A 141 2.38 6.53 -12.96
C VAL A 141 2.40 5.01 -12.86
N LEU A 142 1.30 4.40 -13.29
CA LEU A 142 1.13 2.96 -13.36
C LEU A 142 1.60 2.45 -14.74
N ASN A 143 2.68 1.71 -14.74
CA ASN A 143 3.22 1.11 -15.95
C ASN A 143 2.56 -0.25 -16.26
N ASN A 144 2.66 -0.68 -17.52
CA ASN A 144 2.16 -1.98 -17.99
C ASN A 144 0.67 -2.23 -17.66
N ALA A 145 -0.16 -1.21 -17.77
CA ALA A 145 -1.59 -1.29 -17.63
C ALA A 145 -2.26 -0.94 -18.97
N VAL A 146 -2.96 -1.91 -19.57
CA VAL A 146 -3.78 -1.66 -20.77
C VAL A 146 -5.04 -0.89 -20.40
N LYS A 147 -5.66 -1.29 -19.27
CA LYS A 147 -6.81 -0.60 -18.68
C LYS A 147 -6.93 -0.94 -17.20
N LEU A 148 -7.71 -0.15 -16.48
CA LEU A 148 -8.14 -0.45 -15.12
C LEU A 148 -9.44 -1.27 -15.14
N ALA A 149 -9.63 -2.14 -14.13
CA ALA A 149 -10.91 -2.78 -13.87
C ALA A 149 -11.95 -1.79 -13.34
N PHE A 150 -11.48 -0.77 -12.63
CA PHE A 150 -12.28 0.27 -12.02
C PHE A 150 -11.59 1.62 -12.20
N ASN A 151 -12.25 2.55 -12.87
CA ASN A 151 -11.81 3.95 -13.03
C ASN A 151 -12.88 4.86 -12.38
N PRO A 152 -12.74 5.19 -11.09
CA PRO A 152 -13.77 5.93 -10.37
C PRO A 152 -13.93 7.36 -10.85
N SER A 153 -15.19 7.78 -11.01
CA SER A 153 -15.55 9.17 -11.26
C SER A 153 -15.20 10.08 -10.08
N LYS A 154 -15.27 11.40 -10.26
CA LYS A 154 -15.00 12.35 -9.17
C LYS A 154 -15.90 12.09 -7.97
N SER A 155 -17.20 11.92 -8.17
CA SER A 155 -18.16 11.66 -7.09
C SER A 155 -17.88 10.36 -6.34
N GLN A 156 -17.41 9.33 -7.01
CA GLN A 156 -17.03 8.06 -6.40
C GLN A 156 -15.73 8.21 -5.58
N ARG A 157 -14.73 8.94 -6.10
CA ARG A 157 -13.52 9.25 -5.34
C ARG A 157 -13.79 10.08 -4.09
N ASP A 158 -14.73 11.03 -4.17
CA ASP A 158 -15.15 11.85 -3.03
C ASP A 158 -15.81 11.01 -1.91
N ARG A 159 -16.29 9.79 -2.22
CA ARG A 159 -16.77 8.77 -1.25
C ARG A 159 -15.65 7.85 -0.76
N LEU A 160 -14.72 7.45 -1.63
CA LEU A 160 -13.63 6.50 -1.31
C LEU A 160 -12.52 7.15 -0.49
N TYR A 161 -12.07 8.34 -0.87
CA TYR A 161 -10.92 8.99 -0.27
C TYR A 161 -11.08 9.33 1.23
N PRO A 162 -12.24 9.82 1.73
CA PRO A 162 -12.45 9.98 3.16
C PRO A 162 -12.41 8.65 3.94
N LYS A 163 -12.66 7.54 3.27
CA LYS A 163 -12.57 6.18 3.83
C LYS A 163 -11.17 5.55 3.69
N ARG A 164 -10.15 6.35 3.50
CA ARG A 164 -8.74 5.94 3.45
C ARG A 164 -8.33 5.15 2.21
N ILE A 165 -9.15 5.13 1.17
CA ILE A 165 -8.94 4.30 -0.02
C ILE A 165 -8.33 5.18 -1.12
N ASN A 166 -7.12 4.83 -1.54
CA ASN A 166 -6.43 5.46 -2.65
C ASN A 166 -6.89 4.84 -3.96
N SER A 167 -7.26 5.68 -4.91
CA SER A 167 -7.78 5.24 -6.20
C SER A 167 -6.71 5.34 -7.28
N PHE A 168 -6.76 4.43 -8.24
CA PHE A 168 -6.10 4.63 -9.53
C PHE A 168 -7.08 5.24 -10.51
N ILE A 169 -6.62 6.20 -11.30
CA ILE A 169 -7.42 6.83 -12.35
C ILE A 169 -6.68 6.83 -13.68
N THR A 170 -7.44 6.74 -14.75
CA THR A 170 -6.94 6.98 -16.10
C THR A 170 -7.47 8.32 -16.56
N SER A 171 -6.56 9.24 -16.91
CA SER A 171 -6.89 10.58 -17.41
C SER A 171 -6.39 10.74 -18.84
N PRO A 172 -7.20 11.30 -19.76
CA PRO A 172 -6.76 11.59 -21.11
C PRO A 172 -5.49 12.44 -21.12
N GLY A 173 -4.49 12.05 -21.90
CA GLY A 173 -3.21 12.75 -22.01
C GLY A 173 -2.21 12.53 -20.86
N ALA A 174 -2.66 12.07 -19.70
CA ALA A 174 -1.79 11.83 -18.54
C ALA A 174 -1.57 10.35 -18.20
N GLY A 175 -2.31 9.45 -18.87
CA GLY A 175 -2.23 8.01 -18.62
C GLY A 175 -2.90 7.57 -17.32
N THR A 176 -2.45 6.46 -16.79
CA THR A 176 -2.97 5.88 -15.54
C THR A 176 -2.02 6.15 -14.38
N PHE A 177 -2.54 6.65 -13.28
CA PHE A 177 -1.72 6.99 -12.10
C PHE A 177 -2.49 6.87 -10.79
N LEU A 178 -1.75 6.75 -9.69
CA LEU A 178 -2.28 6.76 -8.33
C LEU A 178 -2.77 8.16 -7.96
N PHE A 179 -4.05 8.25 -7.58
CA PHE A 179 -4.71 9.49 -7.19
C PHE A 179 -5.15 9.43 -5.72
N GLY A 180 -4.17 9.45 -4.83
CA GLY A 180 -4.37 9.43 -3.38
C GLY A 180 -3.09 9.02 -2.67
N ASP A 181 -2.85 9.60 -1.50
CA ASP A 181 -1.66 9.38 -0.68
C ASP A 181 -2.00 9.16 0.81
N LYS A 182 -3.18 8.65 1.09
CA LYS A 182 -3.61 8.36 2.46
C LYS A 182 -3.06 7.03 2.97
N THR A 183 -2.70 7.02 4.24
CA THR A 183 -2.51 5.79 5.00
C THR A 183 -3.86 5.19 5.39
N ALA A 184 -3.87 3.97 5.91
CA ALA A 184 -5.06 3.32 6.42
C ALA A 184 -5.52 3.84 7.79
N LEU A 185 -5.01 4.98 8.26
CA LEU A 185 -5.37 5.58 9.53
C LEU A 185 -6.81 6.12 9.50
N GLY A 186 -7.64 5.69 10.45
CA GLY A 186 -9.08 5.97 10.48
C GLY A 186 -9.47 7.31 11.09
N TYR A 187 -8.54 8.09 11.60
CA TYR A 187 -8.77 9.40 12.19
C TYR A 187 -7.81 10.45 11.62
N GLN A 188 -8.13 11.71 11.79
CA GLN A 188 -7.31 12.82 11.31
C GLN A 188 -6.04 12.96 12.14
N SER A 189 -4.88 12.88 11.49
CA SER A 189 -3.55 13.03 12.08
C SER A 189 -2.55 13.42 11.00
N ALA A 190 -1.38 13.91 11.39
CA ALA A 190 -0.27 14.11 10.47
C ALA A 190 0.14 12.79 9.78
N PHE A 191 -0.04 11.66 10.46
CA PHE A 191 0.25 10.32 9.94
C PHE A 191 -0.84 9.71 9.05
N ASP A 192 -1.90 10.46 8.71
CA ASP A 192 -2.89 10.03 7.73
C ASP A 192 -2.38 10.12 6.27
N ARG A 193 -1.14 10.63 6.10
CA ARG A 193 -0.46 10.76 4.80
C ARG A 193 0.73 9.82 4.69
N ILE A 194 0.87 9.19 3.52
CA ILE A 194 1.97 8.26 3.22
C ILE A 194 3.33 8.97 3.33
N ASN A 195 3.44 10.18 2.79
CA ASN A 195 4.68 10.93 2.80
C ASN A 195 5.19 11.23 4.22
N VAL A 196 4.29 11.65 5.13
CA VAL A 196 4.66 11.92 6.53
C VAL A 196 5.07 10.64 7.24
N ARG A 197 4.32 9.54 7.09
CA ARG A 197 4.70 8.25 7.69
C ARG A 197 6.05 7.76 7.17
N ARG A 198 6.32 7.88 5.89
CA ARG A 198 7.61 7.50 5.31
C ARG A 198 8.75 8.38 5.77
N LEU A 199 8.53 9.68 5.97
CA LEU A 199 9.52 10.56 6.58
C LEU A 199 9.94 10.03 7.96
N PHE A 200 8.96 9.74 8.82
CA PHE A 200 9.24 9.22 10.16
C PHE A 200 9.96 7.88 10.13
N LEU A 201 9.52 6.93 9.29
CA LEU A 201 10.21 5.65 9.14
C LEU A 201 11.68 5.83 8.75
N THR A 202 11.96 6.72 7.80
CA THR A 202 13.34 6.98 7.36
C THR A 202 14.18 7.61 8.48
N VAL A 203 13.62 8.57 9.21
CA VAL A 203 14.32 9.24 10.32
C VAL A 203 14.52 8.27 11.49
N GLU A 204 13.49 7.52 11.87
CA GLU A 204 13.56 6.52 12.95
C GLU A 204 14.63 5.45 12.67
N GLN A 205 14.67 4.91 11.44
CA GLN A 205 15.70 3.93 11.05
C GLN A 205 17.10 4.53 11.02
N ALA A 206 17.25 5.77 10.54
CA ALA A 206 18.54 6.44 10.51
C ALA A 206 19.06 6.70 11.94
N LEU A 207 18.20 7.16 12.84
CA LEU A 207 18.56 7.39 14.25
C LEU A 207 18.85 6.06 14.97
N GLU A 208 18.07 5.01 14.73
CA GLU A 208 18.30 3.68 15.30
C GLU A 208 19.68 3.14 14.91
N ARG A 209 20.05 3.25 13.63
CA ARG A 209 21.38 2.84 13.13
C ARG A 209 22.51 3.69 13.72
N ALA A 210 22.33 5.00 13.82
CA ALA A 210 23.33 5.88 14.43
C ALA A 210 23.50 5.58 15.93
N ALA A 211 22.40 5.34 16.64
CA ALA A 211 22.41 5.03 18.06
C ALA A 211 23.05 3.68 18.39
N GLN A 212 23.02 2.71 17.46
CA GLN A 212 23.66 1.40 17.67
C GLN A 212 25.17 1.52 17.97
N ALA A 213 25.84 2.49 17.38
CA ALA A 213 27.28 2.73 17.60
C ALA A 213 27.58 3.26 19.01
N GLN A 214 26.55 3.79 19.71
CA GLN A 214 26.69 4.33 21.06
C GLN A 214 26.16 3.37 22.15
N LEU A 215 25.75 2.16 21.77
CA LEU A 215 25.31 1.17 22.74
C LEU A 215 26.48 0.77 23.64
N PHE A 216 26.22 0.76 24.98
CA PHE A 216 27.17 0.43 26.02
C PHE A 216 28.27 1.47 26.27
N GLU A 217 28.26 2.62 25.59
CA GLU A 217 29.15 3.73 25.88
C GLU A 217 28.67 4.52 27.13
N LEU A 218 29.61 5.17 27.79
CA LEU A 218 29.30 6.04 28.93
C LEU A 218 28.57 7.30 28.46
N ASN A 219 27.63 7.80 29.26
CA ASN A 219 26.91 9.03 28.96
C ASN A 219 27.76 10.26 29.37
N ASP A 220 28.87 10.47 28.70
CA ASP A 220 29.77 11.58 28.88
C ASP A 220 29.72 12.60 27.71
N ASP A 221 30.47 13.67 27.82
CA ASP A 221 30.46 14.74 26.82
C ASP A 221 31.09 14.29 25.50
N LEU A 222 32.02 13.34 25.53
CA LEU A 222 32.64 12.80 24.32
C LEU A 222 31.63 11.95 23.52
N THR A 223 30.91 11.07 24.18
CA THR A 223 29.87 10.24 23.58
C THR A 223 28.73 11.10 23.00
N ARG A 224 28.32 12.15 23.75
CA ARG A 224 27.29 13.09 23.24
C ARG A 224 27.75 13.88 22.03
N ALA A 225 29.04 14.23 21.97
CA ALA A 225 29.61 14.96 20.82
C ALA A 225 29.75 14.07 19.57
N ASN A 226 29.88 12.75 19.73
CA ASN A 226 30.02 11.79 18.65
C ASN A 226 28.67 11.31 18.09
N PHE A 227 27.58 11.50 18.82
CA PHE A 227 26.21 11.19 18.41
C PHE A 227 25.59 12.31 17.59
#